data_8fd4679d2b0929ff72d10ea56b160c39
#
_entry.id   8fd4679d2b0929ff72d10ea56b160c39
#
_cell.length_a   1.000
_cell.length_b   1.000
_cell.length_c   1.000
_cell.angle_alpha   90.00
_cell.angle_beta   90.00
_cell.angle_gamma   90.00
#
_symmetry.space_group_name_H-M   'P 1'
#
loop_
_entity.id
_entity.type
_entity.pdbx_description
1 polymer ?
#
loop_
_entity_poly.entity_id
_entity_poly.type
_entity_poly.pdbx_seq_one_letter_code
_entity_poly.pdbx_strand_id
1 'polypeptide(L)'
;MGTDKRNRKKENRRQKLDDMAKQQQRKRTRKLATRAAIFIAVIVGIALIISVSGDSDSSSTSDTTLATTAPTQVEGRAITGDTPCPATDGSETRAATFEKAPSNCLETGKTYTAVVTTNKGEFTIELDQNKAPLAANSFITLARYKYFDNTQCHRAIPDFVVQCGDPTATGSGGPGYSFADELPQAGEYKLGSIAMANSGPNTNGSQFFIITGDQGITL
;
A
#
# COMPACT_ATOMS: atom_id res chain seq x y z
N MET A 1 -14.43 1.87 54.63
CA MET A 1 -14.93 2.99 53.78
C MET A 1 -14.07 3.38 52.57
N GLY A 2 -12.91 2.77 52.30
CA GLY A 2 -12.01 3.15 51.16
C GLY A 2 -12.25 2.39 49.86
N THR A 3 -12.83 1.19 49.89
CA THR A 3 -12.97 0.29 48.72
C THR A 3 -14.08 0.69 47.76
N ASP A 4 -15.16 1.24 48.29
CA ASP A 4 -16.35 1.63 47.51
C ASP A 4 -16.10 2.81 46.59
N LYS A 5 -15.33 3.78 47.06
CA LYS A 5 -14.93 4.97 46.29
C LYS A 5 -13.97 4.62 45.13
N ARG A 6 -13.12 3.60 45.33
CA ARG A 6 -12.21 3.09 44.27
C ARG A 6 -12.98 2.30 43.22
N ASN A 7 -13.97 1.51 43.60
CA ASN A 7 -14.79 0.72 42.68
C ASN A 7 -15.65 1.63 41.79
N ARG A 8 -16.32 2.62 42.34
CA ARG A 8 -17.08 3.64 41.58
C ARG A 8 -16.20 4.41 40.58
N LYS A 9 -14.95 4.71 40.96
CA LYS A 9 -14.02 5.40 40.07
C LYS A 9 -13.56 4.51 38.88
N LYS A 10 -13.42 3.19 39.10
CA LYS A 10 -13.12 2.22 38.05
C LYS A 10 -14.33 2.00 37.12
N GLU A 11 -15.53 1.91 37.64
CA GLU A 11 -16.76 1.77 36.84
C GLU A 11 -17.00 3.00 35.96
N ASN A 12 -16.89 4.20 36.50
CA ASN A 12 -17.05 5.43 35.75
C ASN A 12 -15.99 5.56 34.63
N ARG A 13 -14.76 5.04 34.84
CA ARG A 13 -13.73 5.04 33.83
C ARG A 13 -14.02 4.01 32.71
N ARG A 14 -14.54 2.84 33.06
CA ARG A 14 -14.99 1.83 32.10
C ARG A 14 -16.13 2.36 31.24
N GLN A 15 -17.19 2.93 31.87
CA GLN A 15 -18.30 3.52 31.14
C GLN A 15 -17.85 4.61 30.15
N LYS A 16 -16.93 5.51 30.55
CA LYS A 16 -16.38 6.52 29.62
C LYS A 16 -15.64 5.91 28.45
N LEU A 17 -14.88 4.83 28.64
CA LEU A 17 -14.17 4.14 27.57
C LEU A 17 -15.14 3.45 26.60
N ASP A 18 -16.17 2.81 27.12
CA ASP A 18 -17.23 2.16 26.33
C ASP A 18 -18.04 3.19 25.52
N ASP A 19 -18.35 4.33 26.10
CA ASP A 19 -19.06 5.41 25.41
C ASP A 19 -18.20 6.04 24.30
N MET A 20 -16.89 6.22 24.53
CA MET A 20 -15.96 6.69 23.49
C MET A 20 -15.82 5.66 22.36
N ALA A 21 -15.73 4.38 22.66
CA ALA A 21 -15.68 3.32 21.67
C ALA A 21 -16.96 3.27 20.81
N LYS A 22 -18.14 3.37 21.43
CA LYS A 22 -19.42 3.45 20.73
C LYS A 22 -19.54 4.70 19.85
N GLN A 23 -19.05 5.85 20.32
CA GLN A 23 -19.04 7.08 19.52
C GLN A 23 -18.11 6.96 18.30
N GLN A 24 -16.94 6.33 18.46
CA GLN A 24 -16.03 6.09 17.33
C GLN A 24 -16.64 5.12 16.31
N GLN A 25 -17.27 4.04 16.75
CA GLN A 25 -17.99 3.13 15.85
C GLN A 25 -19.12 3.84 15.08
N ARG A 26 -19.93 4.64 15.74
CA ARG A 26 -21.00 5.43 15.09
C ARG A 26 -20.46 6.45 14.07
N LYS A 27 -19.30 7.05 14.34
CA LYS A 27 -18.65 7.96 13.37
C LYS A 27 -18.11 7.19 12.14
N ARG A 28 -17.57 5.98 12.33
CA ARG A 28 -17.10 5.13 11.23
C ARG A 28 -18.26 4.63 10.36
N THR A 29 -19.33 4.13 10.96
CA THR A 29 -20.51 3.66 10.21
C THR A 29 -21.22 4.79 9.46
N ARG A 30 -21.33 6.00 10.05
CA ARG A 30 -21.89 7.17 9.33
C ARG A 30 -21.02 7.58 8.13
N LYS A 31 -19.69 7.59 8.25
CA LYS A 31 -18.78 7.87 7.14
C LYS A 31 -18.87 6.82 6.02
N LEU A 32 -19.03 5.55 6.37
CA LEU A 32 -19.25 4.47 5.39
C LEU A 32 -20.59 4.63 4.66
N ALA A 33 -21.67 4.89 5.38
CA ALA A 33 -23.00 5.10 4.83
C ALA A 33 -23.06 6.32 3.90
N THR A 34 -22.40 7.42 4.26
CA THR A 34 -22.33 8.63 3.40
C THR A 34 -21.54 8.36 2.11
N ARG A 35 -20.44 7.59 2.20
CA ARG A 35 -19.66 7.21 1.01
C ARG A 35 -20.45 6.29 0.07
N ALA A 36 -21.15 5.30 0.61
CA ALA A 36 -22.03 4.41 -0.15
C ALA A 36 -23.16 5.18 -0.85
N ALA A 37 -23.78 6.13 -0.18
CA ALA A 37 -24.84 6.99 -0.75
C ALA A 37 -24.32 7.86 -1.90
N ILE A 38 -23.11 8.41 -1.78
CA ILE A 38 -22.48 9.20 -2.85
C ILE A 38 -22.16 8.31 -4.07
N PHE A 39 -21.65 7.08 -3.87
CA PHE A 39 -21.40 6.15 -4.96
C PHE A 39 -22.67 5.78 -5.73
N ILE A 40 -23.76 5.51 -5.03
CA ILE A 40 -25.07 5.20 -5.65
C ILE A 40 -25.60 6.40 -6.44
N ALA A 41 -25.49 7.60 -5.92
CA ALA A 41 -25.92 8.82 -6.60
C ALA A 41 -25.12 9.08 -7.90
N VAL A 42 -23.82 8.80 -7.90
CA VAL A 42 -22.97 8.94 -9.09
C VAL A 42 -23.34 7.91 -10.16
N ILE A 43 -23.59 6.65 -9.79
CA ILE A 43 -23.98 5.59 -10.75
C ILE A 43 -25.35 5.91 -11.38
N VAL A 44 -26.33 6.37 -10.61
CA VAL A 44 -27.64 6.75 -11.10
C VAL A 44 -27.55 8.01 -12.01
N GLY A 45 -26.68 8.97 -11.66
CA GLY A 45 -26.45 10.16 -12.48
C GLY A 45 -25.85 9.82 -13.86
N ILE A 46 -24.89 8.89 -13.91
CA ILE A 46 -24.27 8.45 -15.17
C ILE A 46 -25.28 7.70 -16.05
N ALA A 47 -26.12 6.83 -15.47
CA ALA A 47 -27.15 6.10 -16.20
C ALA A 47 -28.20 7.04 -16.85
N LEU A 48 -28.56 8.14 -16.19
CA LEU A 48 -29.47 9.14 -16.73
C LEU A 48 -28.88 9.97 -17.89
N ILE A 49 -27.58 10.22 -17.89
CA ILE A 49 -26.90 10.98 -18.95
C ILE A 49 -26.81 10.15 -20.23
N ILE A 50 -26.62 8.82 -20.14
CA ILE A 50 -26.54 7.93 -21.30
C ILE A 50 -27.89 7.77 -22.01
N SER A 51 -29.01 8.00 -21.32
CA SER A 51 -30.36 7.82 -21.88
C SER A 51 -30.89 9.03 -22.69
N VAL A 52 -30.16 10.14 -22.74
CA VAL A 52 -30.65 11.41 -23.41
C VAL A 52 -29.83 11.76 -24.66
N SER A 53 -28.73 11.05 -24.96
CA SER A 53 -27.89 11.37 -26.12
C SER A 53 -28.06 10.39 -27.25
N GLY A 54 -29.17 10.49 -27.96
CA GLY A 54 -29.32 9.96 -29.29
C GLY A 54 -29.81 11.08 -30.19
N ASP A 55 -28.96 11.77 -30.90
CA ASP A 55 -29.03 12.05 -32.32
C ASP A 55 -27.83 12.88 -32.82
N SER A 56 -27.53 12.67 -34.07
CA SER A 56 -26.41 13.09 -34.89
C SER A 56 -26.25 14.61 -35.04
N ASP A 57 -24.99 15.14 -35.07
CA ASP A 57 -24.47 15.78 -36.28
C ASP A 57 -22.97 16.15 -36.15
N SER A 58 -22.30 16.05 -37.30
CA SER A 58 -20.88 16.31 -37.49
C SER A 58 -20.53 17.80 -37.47
N SER A 59 -19.55 18.21 -36.65
CA SER A 59 -18.68 19.35 -36.99
C SER A 59 -17.35 19.23 -36.25
N SER A 60 -16.28 19.19 -37.03
CA SER A 60 -14.88 19.17 -36.61
C SER A 60 -14.49 20.44 -35.86
N THR A 61 -14.14 20.33 -34.59
CA THR A 61 -13.38 21.33 -33.87
C THR A 61 -12.16 20.64 -33.27
N SER A 62 -10.98 21.12 -33.66
CA SER A 62 -9.69 20.63 -33.16
C SER A 62 -9.56 20.98 -31.68
N ASP A 63 -9.88 20.04 -30.83
CA ASP A 63 -9.66 20.14 -29.41
C ASP A 63 -8.32 19.48 -29.09
N THR A 64 -7.37 20.28 -28.64
CA THR A 64 -6.07 19.82 -28.14
C THR A 64 -6.33 19.08 -26.83
N THR A 65 -6.66 17.81 -26.94
CA THR A 65 -6.76 16.91 -25.80
C THR A 65 -5.36 16.73 -25.21
N LEU A 66 -5.10 17.35 -24.07
CA LEU A 66 -4.01 16.93 -23.19
C LEU A 66 -4.29 15.47 -22.85
N ALA A 67 -3.62 14.56 -23.56
CA ALA A 67 -3.64 13.14 -23.27
C ALA A 67 -3.09 12.95 -21.87
N THR A 68 -3.97 12.84 -20.89
CA THR A 68 -3.63 12.23 -19.60
C THR A 68 -3.31 10.77 -19.90
N THR A 69 -2.05 10.47 -20.13
CA THR A 69 -1.57 9.09 -20.26
C THR A 69 -1.89 8.40 -18.94
N ALA A 70 -2.89 7.51 -18.97
CA ALA A 70 -3.11 6.57 -17.88
C ALA A 70 -1.78 5.86 -17.59
N PRO A 71 -1.42 5.63 -16.33
CA PRO A 71 -0.18 4.93 -16.01
C PRO A 71 -0.19 3.58 -16.73
N THR A 72 0.80 3.36 -17.59
CA THR A 72 0.94 2.12 -18.33
C THR A 72 1.25 1.03 -17.33
N GLN A 73 0.33 0.06 -17.19
CA GLN A 73 0.55 -1.11 -16.37
C GLN A 73 1.79 -1.83 -16.87
N VAL A 74 2.72 -2.11 -15.97
CA VAL A 74 3.96 -2.77 -16.35
C VAL A 74 3.70 -4.27 -16.48
N GLU A 75 3.74 -4.77 -17.70
CA GLU A 75 3.51 -6.17 -18.00
C GLU A 75 4.62 -7.09 -17.48
N GLY A 76 4.24 -8.32 -17.10
CA GLY A 76 5.15 -9.36 -16.64
C GLY A 76 4.45 -10.72 -16.62
N ARG A 77 5.23 -11.80 -16.57
CA ARG A 77 4.67 -13.15 -16.47
C ARG A 77 3.96 -13.37 -15.12
N ALA A 78 3.01 -14.28 -15.10
CA ALA A 78 2.41 -14.80 -13.88
C ALA A 78 3.19 -16.04 -13.40
N ILE A 79 3.41 -16.14 -12.08
CA ILE A 79 3.90 -17.36 -11.43
C ILE A 79 2.73 -18.04 -10.74
N THR A 80 2.38 -19.23 -11.21
CA THR A 80 1.32 -20.07 -10.65
C THR A 80 1.91 -21.16 -9.76
N GLY A 81 1.17 -21.53 -8.73
CA GLY A 81 1.64 -22.46 -7.72
C GLY A 81 2.62 -21.83 -6.73
N ASP A 82 3.61 -22.60 -6.29
CA ASP A 82 4.62 -22.12 -5.36
C ASP A 82 5.57 -21.12 -6.05
N THR A 83 5.90 -20.03 -5.38
CA THR A 83 6.86 -19.04 -5.88
C THR A 83 8.28 -19.53 -5.57
N PRO A 84 9.07 -19.94 -6.57
CA PRO A 84 10.45 -20.38 -6.35
C PRO A 84 11.36 -19.19 -5.98
N CYS A 85 12.50 -19.48 -5.36
CA CYS A 85 13.51 -18.47 -5.17
C CYS A 85 14.16 -18.11 -6.52
N PRO A 86 14.16 -16.82 -6.88
CA PRO A 86 14.72 -16.38 -8.16
C PRO A 86 16.26 -16.48 -8.16
N ALA A 87 16.83 -16.61 -9.35
CA ALA A 87 18.27 -16.55 -9.54
C ALA A 87 18.86 -15.23 -9.01
N THR A 88 20.08 -15.30 -8.46
CA THR A 88 20.76 -14.14 -7.86
C THR A 88 21.61 -13.35 -8.86
N ASP A 89 21.76 -13.85 -10.07
CA ASP A 89 22.59 -13.29 -11.14
C ASP A 89 21.87 -12.26 -12.05
N GLY A 90 20.61 -11.96 -11.75
CA GLY A 90 19.80 -11.03 -12.54
C GLY A 90 19.24 -11.61 -13.84
N SER A 91 19.38 -12.92 -14.09
CA SER A 91 18.92 -13.59 -15.32
C SER A 91 17.41 -13.73 -15.41
N GLU A 92 16.68 -13.55 -14.31
CA GLU A 92 15.22 -13.68 -14.29
C GLU A 92 14.51 -12.73 -15.26
N THR A 93 13.47 -13.23 -15.88
CA THR A 93 12.51 -12.40 -16.61
C THR A 93 11.50 -11.80 -15.66
N ARG A 94 10.95 -10.63 -16.02
CA ARG A 94 9.97 -9.94 -15.20
C ARG A 94 8.77 -10.81 -14.87
N ALA A 95 8.42 -10.88 -13.58
CA ALA A 95 7.17 -11.42 -13.10
C ALA A 95 6.37 -10.33 -12.38
N ALA A 96 5.07 -10.21 -12.68
CA ALA A 96 4.19 -9.17 -12.14
C ALA A 96 3.07 -9.71 -11.26
N THR A 97 2.83 -11.02 -11.27
CA THR A 97 1.76 -11.65 -10.49
C THR A 97 2.24 -12.99 -9.94
N PHE A 98 1.88 -13.28 -8.70
CA PHE A 98 2.28 -14.49 -7.98
C PHE A 98 1.07 -15.06 -7.25
N GLU A 99 0.82 -16.35 -7.43
CA GLU A 99 -0.30 -17.01 -6.74
C GLU A 99 -0.05 -17.17 -5.24
N LYS A 100 1.20 -17.40 -4.85
CA LYS A 100 1.60 -17.58 -3.45
C LYS A 100 2.80 -16.71 -3.09
N ALA A 101 2.87 -16.35 -1.80
CA ALA A 101 4.07 -15.73 -1.25
C ALA A 101 5.30 -16.62 -1.46
N PRO A 102 6.49 -16.03 -1.68
CA PRO A 102 7.71 -16.80 -1.83
C PRO A 102 8.06 -17.55 -0.55
N SER A 103 8.64 -18.74 -0.71
CA SER A 103 9.36 -19.40 0.38
C SER A 103 10.51 -18.52 0.87
N ASN A 104 11.15 -18.88 1.99
CA ASN A 104 12.31 -18.10 2.44
C ASN A 104 13.49 -18.28 1.46
N CYS A 105 13.82 -17.20 0.77
CA CYS A 105 14.91 -17.11 -0.20
C CYS A 105 16.15 -16.38 0.35
N LEU A 106 16.12 -16.01 1.63
CA LEU A 106 17.24 -15.34 2.30
C LEU A 106 18.22 -16.35 2.87
N GLU A 107 19.50 -16.08 2.71
CA GLU A 107 20.56 -16.87 3.32
C GLU A 107 20.85 -16.36 4.74
N THR A 108 20.94 -17.29 5.68
CA THR A 108 21.23 -16.97 7.08
C THR A 108 22.58 -16.26 7.21
N GLY A 109 22.61 -15.16 7.96
CA GLY A 109 23.85 -14.41 8.26
C GLY A 109 24.31 -13.48 7.14
N LYS A 110 23.59 -13.38 6.03
CA LYS A 110 23.87 -12.37 5.00
C LYS A 110 23.11 -11.08 5.26
N THR A 111 23.71 -9.95 4.89
CA THR A 111 23.05 -8.66 4.80
C THR A 111 22.64 -8.38 3.35
N TYR A 112 21.50 -7.75 3.18
CA TYR A 112 20.98 -7.42 1.86
C TYR A 112 20.78 -5.93 1.73
N THR A 113 21.21 -5.40 0.59
CA THR A 113 20.94 -4.02 0.19
C THR A 113 20.31 -4.00 -1.19
N ALA A 114 19.42 -3.06 -1.43
CA ALA A 114 18.85 -2.80 -2.74
C ALA A 114 19.23 -1.40 -3.21
N VAL A 115 19.85 -1.31 -4.37
CA VAL A 115 20.10 -0.04 -5.05
C VAL A 115 18.90 0.28 -5.92
N VAL A 116 18.25 1.41 -5.67
CA VAL A 116 17.06 1.85 -6.38
C VAL A 116 17.42 3.05 -7.25
N THR A 117 17.44 2.85 -8.56
CA THR A 117 17.69 3.90 -9.55
C THR A 117 16.36 4.45 -10.04
N THR A 118 16.19 5.77 -9.97
CA THR A 118 14.99 6.47 -10.42
C THR A 118 15.31 7.62 -11.36
N ASN A 119 14.29 8.19 -11.99
CA ASN A 119 14.43 9.41 -12.79
C ASN A 119 14.75 10.67 -11.95
N LYS A 120 14.80 10.56 -10.61
CA LYS A 120 15.15 11.63 -9.67
C LYS A 120 16.48 11.40 -8.94
N GLY A 121 17.16 10.32 -9.25
CA GLY A 121 18.42 9.92 -8.62
C GLY A 121 18.38 8.51 -8.09
N GLU A 122 19.44 8.12 -7.38
CA GLU A 122 19.63 6.79 -6.83
C GLU A 122 19.68 6.86 -5.31
N PHE A 123 19.17 5.81 -4.67
CA PHE A 123 19.31 5.61 -3.23
C PHE A 123 19.45 4.13 -2.91
N THR A 124 20.00 3.83 -1.73
CA THR A 124 20.20 2.46 -1.26
C THR A 124 19.30 2.17 -0.09
N ILE A 125 18.65 1.01 -0.13
CA ILE A 125 17.86 0.45 0.96
C ILE A 125 18.69 -0.63 1.65
N GLU A 126 18.87 -0.54 2.95
CA GLU A 126 19.35 -1.64 3.79
C GLU A 126 18.14 -2.42 4.32
N LEU A 127 18.14 -3.73 4.11
CA LEU A 127 17.03 -4.61 4.44
C LEU A 127 17.33 -5.36 5.74
N ASP A 128 16.61 -5.05 6.81
CA ASP A 128 16.77 -5.67 8.13
C ASP A 128 16.01 -7.00 8.20
N GLN A 129 16.60 -8.07 7.68
CA GLN A 129 16.01 -9.40 7.73
C GLN A 129 15.87 -10.01 9.14
N ASN A 130 16.48 -9.40 10.15
CA ASN A 130 16.35 -9.88 11.53
C ASN A 130 15.08 -9.30 12.19
N LYS A 131 14.74 -8.05 11.87
CA LYS A 131 13.54 -7.39 12.39
C LYS A 131 12.30 -7.66 11.55
N ALA A 132 12.44 -7.76 10.24
CA ALA A 132 11.35 -7.92 9.28
C ALA A 132 11.69 -8.98 8.22
N PRO A 133 11.82 -10.27 8.60
CA PRO A 133 12.21 -11.36 7.69
C PRO A 133 11.22 -11.56 6.54
N LEU A 134 9.92 -11.46 6.77
CA LEU A 134 8.91 -11.63 5.72
C LEU A 134 8.94 -10.49 4.72
N ALA A 135 9.01 -9.25 5.20
CA ALA A 135 9.09 -8.06 4.36
C ALA A 135 10.39 -8.04 3.53
N ALA A 136 11.53 -8.31 4.17
CA ALA A 136 12.82 -8.39 3.49
C ALA A 136 12.82 -9.51 2.43
N ASN A 137 12.31 -10.70 2.76
CA ASN A 137 12.22 -11.81 1.82
C ASN A 137 11.31 -11.49 0.63
N SER A 138 10.13 -10.95 0.88
CA SER A 138 9.20 -10.52 -0.17
C SER A 138 9.84 -9.47 -1.09
N PHE A 139 10.43 -8.42 -0.51
CA PHE A 139 11.06 -7.34 -1.27
C PHE A 139 12.20 -7.86 -2.17
N ILE A 140 13.12 -8.65 -1.62
CA ILE A 140 14.27 -9.19 -2.36
C ILE A 140 13.81 -10.12 -3.48
N THR A 141 12.85 -11.01 -3.19
CA THR A 141 12.30 -11.92 -4.20
C THR A 141 11.65 -11.14 -5.34
N LEU A 142 10.82 -10.18 -5.03
CA LEU A 142 10.16 -9.32 -6.03
C LEU A 142 11.19 -8.51 -6.83
N ALA A 143 12.20 -7.93 -6.18
CA ALA A 143 13.27 -7.20 -6.85
C ALA A 143 14.04 -8.08 -7.84
N ARG A 144 14.41 -9.31 -7.45
CA ARG A 144 15.09 -10.26 -8.33
C ARG A 144 14.21 -10.70 -9.51
N TYR A 145 12.90 -10.77 -9.34
CA TYR A 145 11.94 -10.98 -10.42
C TYR A 145 11.66 -9.70 -11.23
N LYS A 146 12.44 -8.63 -11.04
CA LYS A 146 12.27 -7.36 -11.76
C LYS A 146 10.86 -6.76 -11.62
N TYR A 147 10.17 -7.09 -10.53
CA TYR A 147 8.81 -6.66 -10.27
C TYR A 147 8.67 -5.13 -10.18
N PHE A 148 9.65 -4.49 -9.53
CA PHE A 148 9.66 -3.04 -9.32
C PHE A 148 10.17 -2.23 -10.52
N ASP A 149 10.77 -2.89 -11.53
CA ASP A 149 11.35 -2.20 -12.69
C ASP A 149 10.26 -1.42 -13.45
N ASN A 150 10.56 -0.17 -13.80
CA ASN A 150 9.67 0.75 -14.51
C ASN A 150 8.32 1.01 -13.78
N THR A 151 8.22 0.76 -12.48
CA THR A 151 7.06 1.15 -11.68
C THR A 151 7.16 2.60 -11.21
N GLN A 152 6.05 3.18 -10.79
CA GLN A 152 5.98 4.56 -10.32
C GLN A 152 5.74 4.63 -8.82
N CYS A 153 6.31 5.63 -8.16
CA CYS A 153 5.87 6.02 -6.83
C CYS A 153 4.60 6.85 -6.98
N HIS A 154 3.48 6.23 -6.71
CA HIS A 154 2.15 6.75 -7.02
C HIS A 154 1.61 7.75 -5.99
N ARG A 155 2.28 7.88 -4.83
CA ARG A 155 1.87 8.80 -3.76
C ARG A 155 3.10 9.46 -3.16
N ALA A 156 3.12 10.80 -3.15
CA ALA A 156 4.13 11.59 -2.49
C ALA A 156 3.45 12.70 -1.69
N ILE A 157 3.63 12.71 -0.38
CA ILE A 157 3.08 13.73 0.52
C ILE A 157 4.25 14.45 1.16
N PRO A 158 4.39 15.77 0.95
CA PRO A 158 5.43 16.57 1.58
C PRO A 158 5.41 16.41 3.09
N ASP A 159 6.59 16.38 3.70
CA ASP A 159 6.80 16.23 5.14
C ASP A 159 6.17 14.96 5.76
N PHE A 160 5.89 13.94 4.95
CA PHE A 160 5.30 12.68 5.39
C PHE A 160 6.00 11.49 4.75
N VAL A 161 5.51 11.01 3.61
CA VAL A 161 6.03 9.79 2.95
C VAL A 161 6.01 9.89 1.43
N VAL A 162 6.87 9.08 0.80
CA VAL A 162 6.76 8.67 -0.60
C VAL A 162 6.43 7.18 -0.64
N GLN A 163 5.36 6.79 -1.35
CA GLN A 163 4.88 5.41 -1.44
C GLN A 163 5.02 4.87 -2.86
N CYS A 164 5.61 3.69 -2.96
CA CYS A 164 5.98 3.01 -4.19
C CYS A 164 5.56 1.53 -4.14
N GLY A 165 5.95 0.75 -5.16
CA GLY A 165 5.81 -0.72 -5.15
C GLY A 165 4.46 -1.24 -5.66
N ASP A 166 3.62 -0.37 -6.20
CA ASP A 166 2.41 -0.77 -6.93
C ASP A 166 2.69 -0.74 -8.44
N PRO A 167 2.68 -1.88 -9.15
CA PRO A 167 2.94 -1.90 -10.59
C PRO A 167 1.85 -1.22 -11.42
N THR A 168 0.66 -1.04 -10.85
CA THR A 168 -0.46 -0.35 -11.51
C THR A 168 -0.48 1.15 -11.25
N ALA A 169 0.33 1.63 -10.31
CA ALA A 169 0.38 3.02 -9.85
C ALA A 169 -0.97 3.58 -9.36
N THR A 170 -1.91 2.74 -8.99
CA THR A 170 -3.26 3.12 -8.52
C THR A 170 -3.37 3.22 -6.99
N GLY A 171 -2.40 2.66 -6.27
CA GLY A 171 -2.43 2.47 -4.82
C GLY A 171 -3.19 1.21 -4.38
N SER A 172 -3.73 0.43 -5.33
CA SER A 172 -4.50 -0.78 -5.04
C SER A 172 -3.86 -2.05 -5.60
N GLY A 173 -2.81 -1.93 -6.41
CA GLY A 173 -2.09 -3.06 -7.00
C GLY A 173 -1.14 -3.72 -5.99
N GLY A 174 -0.76 -4.96 -6.32
CA GLY A 174 0.12 -5.77 -5.49
C GLY A 174 0.55 -7.05 -6.20
N PRO A 175 1.34 -7.90 -5.53
CA PRO A 175 1.95 -9.07 -6.16
C PRO A 175 0.99 -10.24 -6.35
N GLY A 176 -0.20 -10.20 -5.77
CA GLY A 176 -1.18 -11.30 -5.79
C GLY A 176 -1.24 -12.11 -4.49
N TYR A 177 -0.36 -11.87 -3.54
CA TYR A 177 -0.36 -12.46 -2.20
C TYR A 177 -0.26 -11.40 -1.11
N SER A 178 -0.51 -11.82 0.12
CA SER A 178 -0.28 -11.00 1.31
C SER A 178 0.47 -11.78 2.37
N PHE A 179 1.13 -11.06 3.30
CA PHE A 179 1.83 -11.64 4.42
C PHE A 179 1.61 -10.83 5.72
N ALA A 180 1.97 -11.44 6.86
CA ALA A 180 1.72 -10.92 8.19
C ALA A 180 2.51 -9.64 8.48
N ASP A 181 2.02 -8.85 9.43
CA ASP A 181 2.70 -7.65 9.91
C ASP A 181 3.96 -7.99 10.71
N GLU A 182 4.99 -7.17 10.52
CA GLU A 182 6.25 -7.16 11.28
C GLU A 182 6.48 -5.72 11.73
N LEU A 183 5.71 -5.30 12.73
CA LEU A 183 5.67 -3.91 13.16
C LEU A 183 6.88 -3.55 14.02
N PRO A 184 7.50 -2.37 13.80
CA PRO A 184 8.52 -1.84 14.69
C PRO A 184 7.89 -1.42 16.02
N GLN A 185 8.70 -1.19 17.02
CA GLN A 185 8.23 -0.59 18.25
C GLN A 185 7.89 0.90 18.03
N ALA A 186 6.97 1.42 18.84
CA ALA A 186 6.58 2.83 18.75
C ALA A 186 7.82 3.75 18.92
N GLY A 187 8.00 4.68 17.99
CA GLY A 187 9.13 5.62 17.98
C GLY A 187 10.40 5.09 17.30
N GLU A 188 10.40 3.92 16.69
CA GLU A 188 11.55 3.43 15.92
C GLU A 188 11.67 4.04 14.53
N TYR A 189 10.61 4.59 13.97
CA TYR A 189 10.66 5.26 12.67
C TYR A 189 11.50 6.54 12.71
N LYS A 190 12.29 6.73 11.66
CA LYS A 190 13.17 7.88 11.45
C LYS A 190 13.04 8.37 10.01
N LEU A 191 13.56 9.55 9.76
CA LEU A 191 13.71 10.03 8.38
C LEU A 191 14.54 9.01 7.57
N GLY A 192 14.03 8.62 6.41
CA GLY A 192 14.61 7.58 5.57
C GLY A 192 14.22 6.14 5.95
N SER A 193 13.47 5.91 7.04
CA SER A 193 12.93 4.58 7.32
C SER A 193 12.00 4.13 6.20
N ILE A 194 12.07 2.84 5.86
CA ILE A 194 11.21 2.19 4.88
C ILE A 194 10.38 1.13 5.58
N ALA A 195 9.09 1.09 5.28
CA ALA A 195 8.16 0.09 5.80
C ALA A 195 7.10 -0.31 4.78
N MET A 196 6.48 -1.46 5.01
CA MET A 196 5.41 -1.95 4.14
C MET A 196 4.14 -1.13 4.31
N ALA A 197 3.53 -0.78 3.18
CA ALA A 197 2.19 -0.21 3.14
C ALA A 197 1.16 -1.33 3.05
N ASN A 198 0.07 -1.22 3.83
CA ASN A 198 -1.00 -2.22 3.87
C ASN A 198 -2.39 -1.58 3.94
N SER A 199 -3.43 -2.39 3.77
CA SER A 199 -4.84 -1.98 3.83
C SER A 199 -5.55 -2.43 5.11
N GLY A 200 -4.80 -2.80 6.12
CA GLY A 200 -5.23 -3.32 7.42
C GLY A 200 -4.30 -4.45 7.88
N PRO A 201 -4.55 -5.05 9.04
CA PRO A 201 -3.67 -6.06 9.61
C PRO A 201 -3.39 -7.23 8.66
N ASN A 202 -2.11 -7.62 8.56
CA ASN A 202 -1.65 -8.77 7.77
C ASN A 202 -1.99 -8.71 6.27
N THR A 203 -2.00 -7.50 5.69
CA THR A 203 -2.26 -7.29 4.26
C THR A 203 -1.05 -6.70 3.53
N ASN A 204 0.16 -6.92 4.03
CA ASN A 204 1.37 -6.49 3.36
C ASN A 204 1.55 -7.24 2.03
N GLY A 205 1.96 -6.53 1.00
CA GLY A 205 2.18 -7.08 -0.34
C GLY A 205 3.51 -6.61 -0.92
N SER A 206 3.45 -5.77 -1.96
CA SER A 206 4.64 -5.19 -2.58
C SER A 206 4.79 -3.70 -2.30
N GLN A 207 3.72 -3.02 -1.86
CA GLN A 207 3.79 -1.58 -1.64
C GLN A 207 4.58 -1.26 -0.38
N PHE A 208 5.42 -0.25 -0.46
CA PHE A 208 6.22 0.27 0.63
C PHE A 208 6.22 1.79 0.62
N PHE A 209 6.52 2.39 1.75
CA PHE A 209 6.72 3.83 1.86
C PHE A 209 8.07 4.17 2.47
N ILE A 210 8.57 5.32 2.09
CA ILE A 210 9.79 5.93 2.61
C ILE A 210 9.37 7.17 3.41
N ILE A 211 9.84 7.28 4.64
CA ILE A 211 9.58 8.46 5.49
C ILE A 211 10.47 9.61 5.01
N THR A 212 9.84 10.70 4.59
CA THR A 212 10.50 11.86 4.00
C THR A 212 10.33 13.14 4.82
N GLY A 213 9.68 13.06 5.97
CA GLY A 213 9.49 14.20 6.85
C GLY A 213 8.99 13.84 8.24
N ASP A 214 8.94 14.84 9.12
CA ASP A 214 8.68 14.68 10.55
C ASP A 214 7.30 14.08 10.85
N GLN A 215 6.31 14.34 10.02
CA GLN A 215 4.97 13.75 10.19
C GLN A 215 4.99 12.22 9.97
N GLY A 216 5.90 11.71 9.15
CA GLY A 216 6.07 10.29 8.92
C GLY A 216 6.68 9.53 10.10
N ILE A 217 7.49 10.19 10.91
CA ILE A 217 8.14 9.60 12.09
C ILE A 217 7.12 9.18 13.16
N THR A 218 5.93 9.76 13.13
CA THR A 218 4.86 9.50 14.12
C THR A 218 3.90 8.36 13.75
N LEU A 219 4.18 7.62 12.68
CA LEU A 219 3.39 6.46 12.24
C LEU A 219 3.39 5.30 13.21
#